data_eb0c56b60e2ee664c90c7082f54835c6
#
_entry.id   eb0c56b60e2ee664c90c7082f54835c6
#
_cell.length_a   1.000
_cell.length_b   1.000
_cell.length_c   1.000
_cell.angle_alpha   90.00
_cell.angle_beta   90.00
_cell.angle_gamma   90.00
#
_symmetry.space_group_name_H-M   'P 1'
#
loop_
_entity.id
_entity.type
_entity.pdbx_description
1 polymer ?
#
loop_
_entity_poly.entity_id
_entity_poly.type
_entity_poly.pdbx_seq_one_letter_code
_entity_poly.pdbx_strand_id
1 'polypeptide(L)'
;MEETINSLRKELYGTKAEWEARLYVALLEQLAGVGDPAATLKGLSDAPSMELEARQRRWYAPLWKKALLGSLGEDDVVRLRKVLVSSAPPLALQVAESLMWKRAGDTTRAQHLLDQLGFSSRLRLSVLVAVACCGLLWAIAGVGLLLWYLAQSFPLGERPLPTASPFALDAMLWAPVLFLLILLNGEALLVGLKGNEASPSEPAFMVIHMVAAFVPLLYLLVWSREGNNPSGVLRIRGAWWRQIAAALMGFGIYLPIMLLSLLLAIWLAPALPGEQTHPIAERPLSEMSAWAFFWIVLQAVVLAPIVEEVLFRGVLFQVLWQRTGRVWLSAFVSGFLFGVIHPQFLGGILTVTLLGVILAMVYAHTRSLLPCIVIHALNNGTAMLMLWGVGS
;
A
#
# COMPACT_ATOMS: atom_id res chain seq x y z
N MET A 1 17.82 -25.32 2.77
CA MET A 1 16.45 -25.73 3.13
C MET A 1 16.33 -26.15 4.60
N GLU A 2 17.21 -27.03 5.10
CA GLU A 2 17.21 -27.42 6.52
C GLU A 2 17.44 -26.22 7.45
N GLU A 3 18.33 -25.34 7.10
CA GLU A 3 18.61 -24.09 7.81
C GLU A 3 17.38 -23.16 7.86
N THR A 4 16.65 -23.04 6.74
CA THR A 4 15.39 -22.29 6.65
C THR A 4 14.30 -22.89 7.55
N ILE A 5 14.18 -24.22 7.57
CA ILE A 5 13.22 -24.93 8.43
C ILE A 5 13.54 -24.65 9.91
N ASN A 6 14.81 -24.71 10.29
CA ASN A 6 15.23 -24.46 11.66
C ASN A 6 15.04 -22.99 12.07
N SER A 7 15.24 -22.05 11.16
CA SER A 7 14.95 -20.62 11.40
C SER A 7 13.46 -20.41 11.65
N LEU A 8 12.58 -20.93 10.78
CA LEU A 8 11.12 -20.84 10.95
C LEU A 8 10.64 -21.43 12.29
N ARG A 9 11.20 -22.58 12.69
CA ARG A 9 10.86 -23.17 14.00
C ARG A 9 11.28 -22.27 15.16
N LYS A 10 12.49 -21.72 15.10
CA LYS A 10 13.05 -20.89 16.17
C LYS A 10 12.29 -19.57 16.33
N GLU A 11 11.89 -18.96 15.22
CA GLU A 11 11.30 -17.61 15.21
C GLU A 11 9.79 -17.60 15.44
N LEU A 12 9.08 -18.60 14.93
CA LEU A 12 7.62 -18.56 14.86
C LEU A 12 6.90 -19.54 15.77
N TYR A 13 7.56 -20.61 16.25
CA TYR A 13 6.92 -21.53 17.19
C TYR A 13 6.75 -20.86 18.55
N GLY A 14 5.55 -21.04 19.15
CA GLY A 14 5.13 -20.33 20.35
C GLY A 14 4.48 -18.96 20.09
N THR A 15 4.42 -18.52 18.84
CA THR A 15 3.76 -17.27 18.43
C THR A 15 2.36 -17.52 17.87
N LYS A 16 1.60 -16.44 17.61
CA LYS A 16 0.29 -16.55 16.93
C LYS A 16 0.40 -17.09 15.48
N ALA A 17 1.56 -17.01 14.86
CA ALA A 17 1.83 -17.52 13.52
C ALA A 17 2.32 -18.98 13.50
N GLU A 18 2.30 -19.67 14.64
CA GLU A 18 2.83 -21.04 14.72
C GLU A 18 2.05 -22.03 13.87
N TRP A 19 0.74 -21.85 13.69
CA TRP A 19 -0.08 -22.75 12.88
C TRP A 19 0.38 -22.74 11.41
N GLU A 20 0.54 -21.55 10.85
CA GLU A 20 1.02 -21.31 9.49
C GLU A 20 2.48 -21.79 9.34
N ALA A 21 3.32 -21.48 10.32
CA ALA A 21 4.71 -21.91 10.34
C ALA A 21 4.85 -23.44 10.34
N ARG A 22 4.06 -24.16 11.13
CA ARG A 22 4.04 -25.63 11.14
C ARG A 22 3.60 -26.21 9.79
N LEU A 23 2.59 -25.59 9.14
CA LEU A 23 2.16 -26.00 7.81
C LEU A 23 3.28 -25.83 6.78
N TYR A 24 3.94 -24.65 6.75
CA TYR A 24 5.07 -24.39 5.85
C TYR A 24 6.25 -25.31 6.13
N VAL A 25 6.59 -25.53 7.39
CA VAL A 25 7.66 -26.48 7.76
C VAL A 25 7.36 -27.89 7.27
N ALA A 26 6.13 -28.40 7.48
CA ALA A 26 5.73 -29.71 6.99
C ALA A 26 5.78 -29.83 5.45
N LEU A 27 5.40 -28.76 4.73
CA LEU A 27 5.52 -28.67 3.28
C LEU A 27 7.00 -28.72 2.83
N LEU A 28 7.86 -27.94 3.46
CA LEU A 28 9.29 -27.90 3.14
C LEU A 28 9.98 -29.23 3.46
N GLU A 29 9.66 -29.85 4.59
CA GLU A 29 10.15 -31.19 4.96
C GLU A 29 9.74 -32.24 3.94
N GLN A 30 8.49 -32.20 3.48
CA GLN A 30 7.98 -33.12 2.46
C GLN A 30 8.64 -32.91 1.11
N LEU A 31 8.89 -31.66 0.71
CA LEU A 31 9.54 -31.33 -0.57
C LEU A 31 11.02 -31.69 -0.58
N ALA A 32 11.71 -31.45 0.56
CA ALA A 32 13.14 -31.67 0.69
C ALA A 32 13.50 -33.13 1.01
N GLY A 33 12.51 -33.94 1.45
CA GLY A 33 12.77 -35.29 1.94
C GLY A 33 13.57 -35.32 3.22
N VAL A 34 13.45 -34.28 4.06
CA VAL A 34 14.17 -34.14 5.35
C VAL A 34 13.19 -33.94 6.50
N GLY A 35 13.59 -34.24 7.72
CA GLY A 35 12.74 -34.07 8.90
C GLY A 35 11.61 -35.09 9.00
N ASP A 36 10.58 -34.77 9.80
CA ASP A 36 9.39 -35.61 10.01
C ASP A 36 8.11 -34.78 9.82
N PRO A 37 7.60 -34.68 8.57
CA PRO A 37 6.36 -33.93 8.29
C PRO A 37 5.15 -34.45 9.07
N ALA A 38 5.13 -35.74 9.42
CA ALA A 38 4.02 -36.31 10.17
C ALA A 38 4.01 -35.85 11.64
N ALA A 39 5.16 -35.73 12.25
CA ALA A 39 5.30 -35.16 13.59
C ALA A 39 4.99 -33.66 13.61
N THR A 40 5.47 -32.92 12.62
CA THR A 40 5.17 -31.48 12.47
C THR A 40 3.68 -31.22 12.31
N LEU A 41 2.97 -32.01 11.49
CA LEU A 41 1.52 -31.92 11.30
C LEU A 41 0.70 -32.39 12.51
N LYS A 42 1.26 -33.24 13.36
CA LYS A 42 0.59 -33.68 14.59
C LYS A 42 0.37 -32.53 15.57
N GLY A 43 1.31 -31.59 15.65
CA GLY A 43 1.18 -30.39 16.47
C GLY A 43 0.33 -29.27 15.87
N LEU A 44 -0.13 -29.42 14.62
CA LEU A 44 -0.84 -28.37 13.92
C LEU A 44 -2.20 -28.03 14.56
N SER A 45 -2.91 -29.02 15.13
CA SER A 45 -4.22 -28.84 15.79
C SER A 45 -4.16 -27.97 17.05
N ASP A 46 -3.01 -27.95 17.71
CA ASP A 46 -2.82 -27.28 19.00
C ASP A 46 -2.05 -25.96 18.88
N ALA A 47 -1.48 -25.68 17.70
CA ALA A 47 -0.72 -24.48 17.45
C ALA A 47 -1.64 -23.23 17.40
N PRO A 48 -1.21 -22.09 17.98
CA PRO A 48 -1.93 -20.83 17.86
C PRO A 48 -1.95 -20.34 16.40
N SER A 49 -3.01 -19.64 16.02
CA SER A 49 -3.17 -19.02 14.69
C SER A 49 -3.72 -17.60 14.81
N MET A 50 -3.36 -16.73 13.87
CA MET A 50 -3.88 -15.37 13.81
C MET A 50 -5.29 -15.30 13.23
N GLU A 51 -5.67 -16.20 12.29
CA GLU A 51 -6.85 -16.05 11.44
C GLU A 51 -7.92 -17.13 11.67
N LEU A 52 -7.55 -18.31 12.17
CA LEU A 52 -8.46 -19.43 12.32
C LEU A 52 -8.91 -19.62 13.77
N GLU A 53 -10.24 -19.78 13.96
CA GLU A 53 -10.79 -20.19 15.26
C GLU A 53 -10.27 -21.58 15.68
N ALA A 54 -10.08 -21.81 16.98
CA ALA A 54 -9.56 -23.07 17.53
C ALA A 54 -10.35 -24.31 17.06
N ARG A 55 -11.68 -24.15 16.86
CA ARG A 55 -12.56 -25.20 16.36
C ARG A 55 -12.25 -25.56 14.90
N GLN A 56 -11.99 -24.55 14.06
CA GLN A 56 -11.66 -24.76 12.65
C GLN A 56 -10.29 -25.43 12.51
N ARG A 57 -9.29 -25.02 13.29
CA ARG A 57 -7.95 -25.63 13.30
C ARG A 57 -7.99 -27.14 13.52
N ARG A 58 -8.76 -27.60 14.51
CA ARG A 58 -8.93 -29.04 14.79
C ARG A 58 -9.56 -29.79 13.63
N TRP A 59 -10.41 -29.13 12.88
CA TRP A 59 -11.06 -29.71 11.71
C TRP A 59 -10.16 -29.76 10.49
N TYR A 60 -9.36 -28.72 10.24
CA TYR A 60 -8.44 -28.66 9.09
C TYR A 60 -7.18 -29.50 9.24
N ALA A 61 -6.63 -29.66 10.42
CA ALA A 61 -5.38 -30.40 10.63
C ALA A 61 -5.40 -31.85 10.09
N PRO A 62 -6.47 -32.67 10.29
CA PRO A 62 -6.57 -33.99 9.69
C PRO A 62 -6.63 -33.96 8.16
N LEU A 63 -7.29 -32.94 7.58
CA LEU A 63 -7.41 -32.77 6.14
C LEU A 63 -6.04 -32.43 5.52
N TRP A 64 -5.27 -31.54 6.14
CA TRP A 64 -3.91 -31.24 5.73
C TRP A 64 -3.00 -32.47 5.86
N LYS A 65 -3.13 -33.24 6.91
CA LYS A 65 -2.39 -34.50 7.05
C LYS A 65 -2.75 -35.47 5.91
N LYS A 66 -4.03 -35.63 5.56
CA LYS A 66 -4.46 -36.45 4.42
C LYS A 66 -3.90 -35.92 3.10
N ALA A 67 -3.97 -34.60 2.89
CA ALA A 67 -3.47 -33.96 1.67
C ALA A 67 -1.98 -34.15 1.46
N LEU A 68 -1.16 -34.04 2.51
CA LEU A 68 0.30 -34.09 2.40
C LEU A 68 0.91 -35.50 2.54
N LEU A 69 0.27 -36.40 3.28
CA LEU A 69 0.85 -37.71 3.61
C LEU A 69 -0.03 -38.89 3.15
N GLY A 70 -1.30 -38.65 2.83
CA GLY A 70 -2.26 -39.71 2.47
C GLY A 70 -2.05 -40.28 1.06
N SER A 71 -2.69 -41.42 0.80
CA SER A 71 -2.92 -41.91 -0.56
C SER A 71 -4.15 -41.20 -1.15
N LEU A 72 -4.03 -40.64 -2.34
CA LEU A 72 -5.07 -39.83 -2.98
C LEU A 72 -5.41 -40.35 -4.37
N GLY A 73 -6.71 -40.33 -4.72
CA GLY A 73 -7.17 -40.38 -6.10
C GLY A 73 -7.41 -38.95 -6.64
N GLU A 74 -7.64 -38.82 -7.95
CA GLU A 74 -7.89 -37.53 -8.58
C GLU A 74 -9.08 -36.78 -7.98
N ASP A 75 -10.19 -37.50 -7.71
CA ASP A 75 -11.38 -36.92 -7.07
C ASP A 75 -11.10 -36.41 -5.65
N ASP A 76 -10.21 -37.07 -4.91
CA ASP A 76 -9.80 -36.67 -3.58
C ASP A 76 -9.05 -35.33 -3.63
N VAL A 77 -8.18 -35.13 -4.63
CA VAL A 77 -7.44 -33.88 -4.81
C VAL A 77 -8.41 -32.71 -5.01
N VAL A 78 -9.39 -32.88 -5.91
CA VAL A 78 -10.39 -31.85 -6.20
C VAL A 78 -11.24 -31.50 -4.96
N ARG A 79 -11.64 -32.52 -4.19
CA ARG A 79 -12.42 -32.32 -2.95
C ARG A 79 -11.60 -31.64 -1.86
N LEU A 80 -10.39 -32.12 -1.60
CA LEU A 80 -9.51 -31.55 -0.59
C LEU A 80 -9.13 -30.11 -0.90
N ARG A 81 -8.84 -29.80 -2.16
CA ARG A 81 -8.55 -28.44 -2.59
C ARG A 81 -9.68 -27.47 -2.24
N LYS A 82 -10.94 -27.82 -2.54
CA LYS A 82 -12.10 -26.98 -2.25
C LYS A 82 -12.25 -26.68 -0.76
N VAL A 83 -11.92 -27.64 0.08
CA VAL A 83 -12.05 -27.50 1.52
C VAL A 83 -10.86 -26.75 2.13
N LEU A 84 -9.65 -26.98 1.63
CA LEU A 84 -8.43 -26.41 2.18
C LEU A 84 -8.16 -24.99 1.73
N VAL A 85 -8.85 -24.49 0.70
CA VAL A 85 -8.66 -23.16 0.14
C VAL A 85 -8.83 -22.03 1.15
N SER A 86 -9.65 -22.24 2.18
CA SER A 86 -9.89 -21.26 3.25
C SER A 86 -8.98 -21.43 4.47
N SER A 87 -8.06 -22.40 4.45
CA SER A 87 -7.26 -22.77 5.62
C SER A 87 -5.77 -22.46 5.51
N ALA A 88 -5.31 -21.98 4.36
CA ALA A 88 -3.90 -21.67 4.18
C ALA A 88 -3.67 -20.56 3.15
N PRO A 89 -2.53 -19.86 3.24
CA PRO A 89 -2.11 -18.92 2.22
C PRO A 89 -2.03 -19.60 0.83
N PRO A 90 -2.32 -18.86 -0.26
CA PRO A 90 -2.39 -19.42 -1.60
C PRO A 90 -1.12 -20.14 -2.07
N LEU A 91 0.06 -19.65 -1.67
CA LEU A 91 1.33 -20.31 -1.98
C LEU A 91 1.40 -21.70 -1.37
N ALA A 92 1.08 -21.81 -0.07
CA ALA A 92 1.09 -23.10 0.64
C ALA A 92 0.06 -24.05 0.03
N LEU A 93 -1.11 -23.55 -0.35
CA LEU A 93 -2.15 -24.35 -1.01
C LEU A 93 -1.69 -24.86 -2.39
N GLN A 94 -1.05 -24.03 -3.20
CA GLN A 94 -0.55 -24.42 -4.54
C GLN A 94 0.57 -25.45 -4.43
N VAL A 95 1.49 -25.30 -3.48
CA VAL A 95 2.53 -26.31 -3.21
C VAL A 95 1.90 -27.62 -2.74
N ALA A 96 0.92 -27.56 -1.83
CA ALA A 96 0.20 -28.74 -1.36
C ALA A 96 -0.57 -29.41 -2.51
N GLU A 97 -1.22 -28.62 -3.38
CA GLU A 97 -1.93 -29.14 -4.56
C GLU A 97 -1.01 -29.88 -5.52
N SER A 98 0.20 -29.35 -5.77
CA SER A 98 1.22 -30.04 -6.57
C SER A 98 1.62 -31.39 -5.94
N LEU A 99 1.81 -31.42 -4.60
CA LEU A 99 2.11 -32.66 -3.90
C LEU A 99 0.93 -33.67 -3.94
N MET A 100 -0.29 -33.18 -3.82
CA MET A 100 -1.50 -34.00 -3.96
C MET A 100 -1.61 -34.63 -5.35
N TRP A 101 -1.42 -33.87 -6.44
CA TRP A 101 -1.44 -34.40 -7.81
C TRP A 101 -0.30 -35.39 -8.04
N LYS A 102 0.90 -35.12 -7.54
CA LYS A 102 2.02 -36.07 -7.61
C LYS A 102 1.67 -37.40 -6.94
N ARG A 103 0.97 -37.36 -5.79
CA ARG A 103 0.52 -38.57 -5.07
C ARG A 103 -0.64 -39.29 -5.75
N ALA A 104 -1.49 -38.55 -6.46
CA ALA A 104 -2.55 -39.12 -7.28
C ALA A 104 -2.05 -39.77 -8.57
N GLY A 105 -0.74 -39.63 -8.87
CA GLY A 105 -0.10 -40.22 -10.06
C GLY A 105 -0.01 -39.27 -11.25
N ASP A 106 -0.61 -38.06 -11.18
CA ASP A 106 -0.51 -37.04 -12.23
C ASP A 106 0.71 -36.16 -12.02
N THR A 107 1.89 -36.70 -12.37
CA THR A 107 3.16 -36.01 -12.26
C THR A 107 3.28 -34.81 -13.21
N THR A 108 2.61 -34.86 -14.35
CA THR A 108 2.60 -33.79 -15.36
C THR A 108 1.91 -32.54 -14.80
N ARG A 109 0.75 -32.73 -14.20
CA ARG A 109 -0.02 -31.63 -13.60
C ARG A 109 0.68 -31.06 -12.35
N ALA A 110 1.28 -31.94 -11.54
CA ALA A 110 2.10 -31.54 -10.42
C ALA A 110 3.29 -30.65 -10.85
N GLN A 111 4.02 -31.08 -11.89
CA GLN A 111 5.16 -30.33 -12.40
C GLN A 111 4.73 -28.99 -13.01
N HIS A 112 3.64 -28.96 -13.78
CA HIS A 112 3.11 -27.72 -14.36
C HIS A 112 2.76 -26.67 -13.28
N LEU A 113 2.16 -27.09 -12.15
CA LEU A 113 1.89 -26.20 -11.02
C LEU A 113 3.17 -25.62 -10.40
N LEU A 114 4.20 -26.46 -10.20
CA LEU A 114 5.50 -26.01 -9.68
C LEU A 114 6.21 -25.06 -10.67
N ASP A 115 6.13 -25.33 -11.97
CA ASP A 115 6.71 -24.46 -12.99
C ASP A 115 6.03 -23.10 -13.05
N GLN A 116 4.70 -23.05 -12.91
CA GLN A 116 3.95 -21.81 -12.81
C GLN A 116 4.35 -21.01 -11.57
N LEU A 117 4.50 -21.66 -10.41
CA LEU A 117 4.99 -21.02 -9.19
C LEU A 117 6.41 -20.49 -9.38
N GLY A 118 7.30 -21.28 -9.94
CA GLY A 118 8.68 -20.89 -10.22
C GLY A 118 8.78 -19.73 -11.20
N PHE A 119 7.91 -19.67 -12.21
CA PHE A 119 7.86 -18.55 -13.15
C PHE A 119 7.33 -17.28 -12.49
N SER A 120 6.21 -17.35 -11.76
CA SER A 120 5.62 -16.19 -11.08
C SER A 120 6.55 -15.61 -10.03
N SER A 121 7.21 -16.45 -9.23
CA SER A 121 8.16 -16.01 -8.21
C SER A 121 9.40 -15.35 -8.82
N ARG A 122 9.95 -15.92 -9.93
CA ARG A 122 11.07 -15.31 -10.65
C ARG A 122 10.69 -13.97 -11.28
N LEU A 123 9.49 -13.88 -11.89
CA LEU A 123 9.01 -12.63 -12.46
C LEU A 123 8.89 -11.55 -11.38
N ARG A 124 8.27 -11.86 -10.23
CA ARG A 124 8.13 -10.92 -9.12
C ARG A 124 9.49 -10.47 -8.59
N LEU A 125 10.40 -11.42 -8.35
CA LEU A 125 11.76 -11.08 -7.91
C LEU A 125 12.47 -10.19 -8.92
N SER A 126 12.37 -10.49 -10.22
CA SER A 126 12.97 -9.67 -11.28
C SER A 126 12.40 -8.26 -11.30
N VAL A 127 11.07 -8.11 -11.13
CA VAL A 127 10.42 -6.79 -11.05
C VAL A 127 10.90 -6.03 -9.80
N LEU A 128 10.95 -6.69 -8.64
CA LEU A 128 11.43 -6.06 -7.40
C LEU A 128 12.88 -5.60 -7.53
N VAL A 129 13.75 -6.45 -8.08
CA VAL A 129 15.16 -6.10 -8.32
C VAL A 129 15.28 -4.94 -9.31
N ALA A 130 14.51 -4.95 -10.40
CA ALA A 130 14.50 -3.86 -11.36
C ALA A 130 14.04 -2.54 -10.74
N VAL A 131 12.94 -2.55 -9.97
CA VAL A 131 12.43 -1.38 -9.25
C VAL A 131 13.46 -0.87 -8.24
N ALA A 132 14.11 -1.77 -7.47
CA ALA A 132 15.14 -1.39 -6.51
C ALA A 132 16.38 -0.78 -7.20
N CYS A 133 16.86 -1.40 -8.28
CA CYS A 133 18.02 -0.88 -9.04
C CYS A 133 17.69 0.48 -9.69
N CYS A 134 16.55 0.61 -10.35
CA CYS A 134 16.11 1.87 -10.94
C CYS A 134 15.91 2.94 -9.86
N GLY A 135 15.28 2.58 -8.75
CA GLY A 135 15.09 3.48 -7.60
C GLY A 135 16.40 3.95 -7.01
N LEU A 136 17.39 3.07 -6.86
CA LEU A 136 18.72 3.42 -6.35
C LEU A 136 19.46 4.38 -7.30
N LEU A 137 19.48 4.08 -8.60
CA LEU A 137 20.10 4.96 -9.60
C LEU A 137 19.43 6.33 -9.61
N TRP A 138 18.11 6.36 -9.51
CA TRP A 138 17.35 7.61 -9.45
C TRP A 138 17.59 8.37 -8.14
N ALA A 139 17.71 7.67 -7.00
CA ALA A 139 18.05 8.29 -5.73
C ALA A 139 19.44 8.93 -5.75
N ILE A 140 20.43 8.27 -6.37
CA ILE A 140 21.78 8.83 -6.56
C ILE A 140 21.71 10.10 -7.42
N ALA A 141 21.00 10.05 -8.55
CA ALA A 141 20.76 11.23 -9.37
C ALA A 141 20.01 12.33 -8.60
N GLY A 142 19.04 11.93 -7.77
CA GLY A 142 18.26 12.80 -6.92
C GLY A 142 19.09 13.56 -5.88
N VAL A 143 20.08 12.93 -5.29
CA VAL A 143 21.04 13.62 -4.41
C VAL A 143 21.79 14.73 -5.19
N GLY A 144 22.25 14.42 -6.39
CA GLY A 144 22.88 15.42 -7.27
C GLY A 144 21.96 16.58 -7.62
N LEU A 145 20.69 16.27 -7.95
CA LEU A 145 19.65 17.28 -8.22
C LEU A 145 19.31 18.12 -6.98
N LEU A 146 19.26 17.50 -5.80
CA LEU A 146 19.02 18.19 -4.54
C LEU A 146 20.18 19.16 -4.22
N LEU A 147 21.42 18.70 -4.33
CA LEU A 147 22.61 19.53 -4.10
C LEU A 147 22.66 20.69 -5.10
N TRP A 148 22.39 20.40 -6.38
CA TRP A 148 22.29 21.43 -7.41
C TRP A 148 21.18 22.44 -7.09
N TYR A 149 19.99 21.97 -6.69
CA TYR A 149 18.88 22.81 -6.27
C TYR A 149 19.25 23.70 -5.08
N LEU A 150 19.90 23.15 -4.05
CA LEU A 150 20.32 23.92 -2.88
C LEU A 150 21.42 24.93 -3.20
N ALA A 151 22.29 24.63 -4.17
CA ALA A 151 23.34 25.53 -4.62
C ALA A 151 22.83 26.71 -5.49
N GLN A 152 21.67 26.52 -6.11
CA GLN A 152 21.03 27.58 -6.90
C GLN A 152 20.10 28.39 -6.00
N SER A 153 20.24 29.70 -6.00
CA SER A 153 19.27 30.60 -5.39
C SER A 153 18.00 30.64 -6.26
N PHE A 154 17.25 29.55 -6.32
CA PHE A 154 15.98 29.57 -7.05
C PHE A 154 15.04 30.57 -6.39
N PRO A 155 14.62 31.64 -7.09
CA PRO A 155 13.58 32.50 -6.55
C PRO A 155 12.31 31.66 -6.40
N LEU A 156 11.94 31.38 -5.17
CA LEU A 156 10.60 30.93 -4.87
C LEU A 156 9.68 31.98 -5.47
N GLY A 157 8.88 31.56 -6.44
CA GLY A 157 8.04 32.47 -7.19
C GLY A 157 7.28 33.40 -6.24
N GLU A 158 6.99 34.60 -6.70
CA GLU A 158 6.21 35.61 -5.98
C GLU A 158 5.01 35.00 -5.28
N ARG A 159 4.58 35.60 -4.18
CA ARG A 159 3.35 35.19 -3.46
C ARG A 159 2.26 34.83 -4.46
N PRO A 160 1.44 33.78 -4.23
CA PRO A 160 0.27 33.55 -5.06
C PRO A 160 -0.48 34.86 -5.19
N LEU A 161 -0.80 35.26 -6.40
CA LEU A 161 -1.56 36.48 -6.63
C LEU A 161 -2.77 36.50 -5.70
N PRO A 162 -3.02 37.57 -4.97
CA PRO A 162 -4.22 37.70 -4.16
C PRO A 162 -5.43 37.77 -5.07
N THR A 163 -5.97 36.62 -5.41
CA THR A 163 -7.08 36.48 -6.38
C THR A 163 -8.42 36.33 -5.68
N ALA A 164 -8.40 36.21 -4.37
CA ALA A 164 -9.62 35.99 -3.59
C ALA A 164 -9.66 36.91 -2.36
N SER A 165 -10.85 37.39 -2.03
CA SER A 165 -11.10 38.05 -0.76
C SER A 165 -10.79 37.12 0.43
N PRO A 166 -10.50 37.63 1.63
CA PRO A 166 -10.33 36.80 2.82
C PRO A 166 -11.49 35.82 3.02
N PHE A 167 -12.71 36.25 2.78
CA PHE A 167 -13.91 35.42 2.85
C PHE A 167 -13.90 34.26 1.84
N ALA A 168 -13.45 34.52 0.61
CA ALA A 168 -13.33 33.50 -0.41
C ALA A 168 -12.25 32.46 -0.06
N LEU A 169 -11.14 32.88 0.60
CA LEU A 169 -10.13 31.96 1.11
C LEU A 169 -10.69 31.04 2.21
N ASP A 170 -11.53 31.58 3.11
CA ASP A 170 -12.17 30.77 4.14
C ASP A 170 -13.15 29.76 3.54
N ALA A 171 -13.95 30.18 2.55
CA ALA A 171 -14.86 29.29 1.86
C ALA A 171 -14.13 28.13 1.16
N MET A 172 -12.95 28.37 0.58
CA MET A 172 -12.15 27.31 -0.04
C MET A 172 -11.74 26.22 0.96
N LEU A 173 -11.46 26.56 2.22
CA LEU A 173 -11.05 25.60 3.26
C LEU A 173 -12.14 24.59 3.63
N TRP A 174 -13.40 24.84 3.29
CA TRP A 174 -14.44 23.85 3.50
C TRP A 174 -14.26 22.59 2.66
N ALA A 175 -13.59 22.66 1.50
CA ALA A 175 -13.36 21.49 0.68
C ALA A 175 -12.50 20.42 1.37
N PRO A 176 -11.27 20.70 1.86
CA PRO A 176 -10.51 19.71 2.62
C PRO A 176 -11.19 19.31 3.94
N VAL A 177 -11.94 20.22 4.58
CA VAL A 177 -12.72 19.89 5.79
C VAL A 177 -13.82 18.86 5.46
N LEU A 178 -14.58 19.05 4.39
CA LEU A 178 -15.60 18.12 3.93
C LEU A 178 -14.99 16.75 3.59
N PHE A 179 -13.85 16.74 2.91
CA PHE A 179 -13.11 15.52 2.61
C PHE A 179 -12.82 14.72 3.89
N LEU A 180 -12.22 15.37 4.89
CA LEU A 180 -11.89 14.75 6.17
C LEU A 180 -13.13 14.30 6.94
N LEU A 181 -14.18 15.13 6.98
CA LEU A 181 -15.41 14.77 7.67
C LEU A 181 -16.07 13.53 7.05
N ILE A 182 -16.10 13.42 5.73
CA ILE A 182 -16.70 12.28 5.04
C ILE A 182 -15.86 11.02 5.28
N LEU A 183 -14.53 11.10 5.19
CA LEU A 183 -13.66 9.95 5.45
C LEU A 183 -13.82 9.44 6.87
N LEU A 184 -13.59 10.29 7.87
CA LEU A 184 -13.58 9.90 9.28
C LEU A 184 -14.96 9.39 9.76
N ASN A 185 -16.04 10.09 9.38
CA ASN A 185 -17.38 9.67 9.80
C ASN A 185 -17.89 8.47 8.96
N GLY A 186 -17.52 8.40 7.69
CA GLY A 186 -17.89 7.27 6.82
C GLY A 186 -17.27 5.96 7.30
N GLU A 187 -15.99 5.95 7.65
CA GLU A 187 -15.32 4.79 8.22
C GLU A 187 -15.89 4.41 9.60
N ALA A 188 -16.08 5.39 10.48
CA ALA A 188 -16.69 5.18 11.80
C ALA A 188 -18.12 4.62 11.69
N LEU A 189 -18.91 5.10 10.74
CA LEU A 189 -20.27 4.60 10.47
C LEU A 189 -20.22 3.14 9.99
N LEU A 190 -19.32 2.78 9.08
CA LEU A 190 -19.20 1.41 8.61
C LEU A 190 -18.80 0.44 9.72
N VAL A 191 -17.87 0.84 10.58
CA VAL A 191 -17.47 0.05 11.74
C VAL A 191 -18.63 -0.09 12.71
N GLY A 192 -19.36 0.99 13.01
CA GLY A 192 -20.50 0.98 13.92
C GLY A 192 -21.70 0.15 13.44
N LEU A 193 -21.97 0.12 12.12
CA LEU A 193 -23.08 -0.64 11.54
C LEU A 193 -22.84 -2.17 11.53
N LYS A 194 -21.59 -2.61 11.52
CA LYS A 194 -21.21 -4.04 11.42
C LYS A 194 -20.87 -4.71 12.74
N GLY A 195 -20.69 -3.96 13.81
CA GLY A 195 -20.13 -4.49 15.06
C GLY A 195 -18.64 -4.83 14.93
N ASN A 196 -18.00 -5.14 16.05
CA ASN A 196 -16.53 -5.35 16.14
C ASN A 196 -16.00 -6.60 15.39
N GLU A 197 -16.85 -7.39 14.73
CA GLU A 197 -16.44 -8.69 14.18
C GLU A 197 -16.23 -8.75 12.67
N ALA A 198 -16.53 -7.69 11.93
CA ALA A 198 -16.39 -7.72 10.47
C ALA A 198 -15.71 -6.46 9.91
N SER A 199 -14.60 -6.64 9.21
CA SER A 199 -14.05 -5.57 8.36
C SER A 199 -15.11 -5.05 7.38
N PRO A 200 -15.13 -3.74 7.06
CA PRO A 200 -16.05 -3.19 6.06
C PRO A 200 -15.99 -3.97 4.75
N SER A 201 -17.14 -4.20 4.12
CA SER A 201 -17.15 -4.84 2.78
C SER A 201 -16.40 -3.94 1.80
N GLU A 202 -15.60 -4.53 0.90
CA GLU A 202 -14.86 -3.80 -0.12
C GLU A 202 -15.70 -2.76 -0.86
N PRO A 203 -16.94 -3.06 -1.32
CA PRO A 203 -17.77 -2.07 -1.99
C PRO A 203 -18.14 -0.86 -1.11
N ALA A 204 -18.42 -1.08 0.18
CA ALA A 204 -18.79 0.02 1.08
C ALA A 204 -17.61 0.97 1.34
N PHE A 205 -16.42 0.42 1.55
CA PHE A 205 -15.19 1.20 1.66
C PHE A 205 -14.93 2.03 0.41
N MET A 206 -15.07 1.42 -0.78
CA MET A 206 -14.91 2.11 -2.06
C MET A 206 -15.90 3.26 -2.23
N VAL A 207 -17.19 3.06 -1.88
CA VAL A 207 -18.23 4.10 -1.99
C VAL A 207 -17.89 5.30 -1.10
N ILE A 208 -17.45 5.09 0.14
CA ILE A 208 -17.07 6.18 1.04
C ILE A 208 -15.92 7.00 0.44
N HIS A 209 -14.88 6.35 -0.04
CA HIS A 209 -13.75 7.04 -0.65
C HIS A 209 -14.14 7.80 -1.91
N MET A 210 -15.04 7.25 -2.72
CA MET A 210 -15.59 7.98 -3.88
C MET A 210 -16.39 9.21 -3.45
N VAL A 211 -17.27 9.08 -2.45
CA VAL A 211 -18.06 10.20 -1.93
C VAL A 211 -17.13 11.26 -1.33
N ALA A 212 -16.14 10.86 -0.52
CA ALA A 212 -15.14 11.76 0.03
C ALA A 212 -14.34 12.51 -1.05
N ALA A 213 -14.06 11.86 -2.17
CA ALA A 213 -13.36 12.48 -3.29
C ALA A 213 -14.24 13.46 -4.07
N PHE A 214 -15.46 13.05 -4.45
CA PHE A 214 -16.31 13.81 -5.36
C PHE A 214 -17.03 14.98 -4.69
N VAL A 215 -17.48 14.86 -3.44
CA VAL A 215 -18.26 15.93 -2.78
C VAL A 215 -17.44 17.21 -2.61
N PRO A 216 -16.19 17.20 -2.13
CA PRO A 216 -15.38 18.42 -2.05
C PRO A 216 -15.03 19.01 -3.43
N LEU A 217 -14.78 18.16 -4.42
CA LEU A 217 -14.54 18.64 -5.79
C LEU A 217 -15.77 19.30 -6.39
N LEU A 218 -16.95 18.72 -6.18
CA LEU A 218 -18.22 19.31 -6.61
C LEU A 218 -18.47 20.65 -5.90
N TYR A 219 -18.21 20.70 -4.59
CA TYR A 219 -18.27 21.94 -3.82
C TYR A 219 -17.38 23.03 -4.44
N LEU A 220 -16.11 22.73 -4.73
CA LEU A 220 -15.17 23.67 -5.36
C LEU A 220 -15.64 24.08 -6.75
N LEU A 221 -16.20 23.16 -7.52
CA LEU A 221 -16.70 23.42 -8.87
C LEU A 221 -17.91 24.36 -8.84
N VAL A 222 -18.89 24.11 -7.96
CA VAL A 222 -20.08 24.95 -7.80
C VAL A 222 -19.66 26.34 -7.32
N TRP A 223 -18.84 26.40 -6.27
CA TRP A 223 -18.35 27.64 -5.71
C TRP A 223 -17.57 28.49 -6.74
N SER A 224 -16.81 27.85 -7.65
CA SER A 224 -16.09 28.55 -8.71
C SER A 224 -17.00 29.20 -9.76
N ARG A 225 -18.20 28.65 -9.98
CA ARG A 225 -19.19 29.18 -10.93
C ARG A 225 -19.90 30.44 -10.43
N GLU A 226 -19.91 30.67 -9.13
CA GLU A 226 -20.53 31.86 -8.51
C GLU A 226 -19.68 33.13 -8.66
N GLY A 227 -18.73 33.15 -9.60
CA GLY A 227 -17.87 34.31 -9.85
C GLY A 227 -16.68 34.44 -8.90
N ASN A 228 -16.52 33.50 -7.96
CA ASN A 228 -15.44 33.46 -7.01
C ASN A 228 -14.13 32.91 -7.60
N ASN A 229 -13.90 33.11 -8.86
CA ASN A 229 -12.83 32.56 -9.69
C ASN A 229 -11.59 32.08 -8.89
N PRO A 230 -11.50 30.80 -8.50
CA PRO A 230 -10.32 30.24 -7.89
C PRO A 230 -9.27 30.00 -8.98
N SER A 231 -8.78 31.08 -9.61
CA SER A 231 -7.83 31.03 -10.73
C SER A 231 -6.50 30.34 -10.34
N GLY A 232 -6.57 29.19 -9.72
CA GLY A 232 -5.43 28.46 -9.24
C GLY A 232 -5.72 27.03 -8.80
N VAL A 233 -6.95 26.65 -8.45
CA VAL A 233 -7.24 25.34 -7.84
C VAL A 233 -6.99 24.18 -8.80
N LEU A 234 -7.37 24.31 -10.06
CA LEU A 234 -7.17 23.29 -11.11
C LEU A 234 -6.10 23.71 -12.13
N ARG A 235 -5.08 24.42 -11.68
CA ARG A 235 -4.11 25.02 -12.58
C ARG A 235 -3.15 23.98 -13.15
N ILE A 236 -3.23 23.72 -14.44
CA ILE A 236 -2.22 23.04 -15.24
C ILE A 236 -1.58 24.10 -16.15
N ARG A 237 -0.30 24.41 -15.97
CA ARG A 237 0.40 25.48 -16.69
C ARG A 237 1.59 25.00 -17.47
N GLY A 238 1.75 25.54 -18.67
CA GLY A 238 2.91 25.31 -19.51
C GLY A 238 2.83 24.03 -20.34
N ALA A 239 3.88 23.75 -21.10
CA ALA A 239 3.95 22.58 -21.95
C ALA A 239 3.98 21.29 -21.08
N TRP A 240 3.20 20.29 -21.44
CA TRP A 240 3.05 19.04 -20.69
C TRP A 240 4.40 18.35 -20.41
N TRP A 241 5.32 18.35 -21.38
CA TRP A 241 6.63 17.71 -21.22
C TRP A 241 7.51 18.40 -20.14
N ARG A 242 7.41 19.74 -19.97
CA ARG A 242 8.06 20.46 -18.87
C ARG A 242 7.50 20.08 -17.53
N GLN A 243 6.19 19.83 -17.47
CA GLN A 243 5.54 19.37 -16.25
C GLN A 243 6.00 17.96 -15.86
N ILE A 244 6.12 17.06 -16.83
CA ILE A 244 6.65 15.72 -16.62
C ILE A 244 8.12 15.80 -16.19
N ALA A 245 8.93 16.61 -16.84
CA ALA A 245 10.34 16.82 -16.43
C ALA A 245 10.43 17.31 -14.97
N ALA A 246 9.61 18.30 -14.59
CA ALA A 246 9.55 18.79 -13.21
C ALA A 246 9.06 17.70 -12.23
N ALA A 247 8.13 16.85 -12.64
CA ALA A 247 7.70 15.71 -11.83
C ALA A 247 8.83 14.71 -11.63
N LEU A 248 9.53 14.33 -12.69
CA LEU A 248 10.64 13.39 -12.62
C LEU A 248 11.78 13.94 -11.75
N MET A 249 12.12 15.23 -11.88
CA MET A 249 13.11 15.87 -11.01
C MET A 249 12.65 15.90 -9.56
N GLY A 250 11.42 16.30 -9.29
CA GLY A 250 10.85 16.33 -7.94
C GLY A 250 10.79 14.94 -7.29
N PHE A 251 10.41 13.92 -8.04
CA PHE A 251 10.44 12.53 -7.59
C PHE A 251 11.87 12.06 -7.31
N GLY A 252 12.84 12.41 -8.18
CA GLY A 252 14.25 12.12 -7.95
C GLY A 252 14.79 12.73 -6.66
N ILE A 253 14.44 13.99 -6.37
CA ILE A 253 14.80 14.67 -5.11
C ILE A 253 14.11 14.00 -3.90
N TYR A 254 12.87 13.52 -4.06
CA TYR A 254 12.12 12.87 -3.00
C TYR A 254 12.68 11.49 -2.62
N LEU A 255 13.14 10.69 -3.57
CA LEU A 255 13.57 9.32 -3.33
C LEU A 255 14.64 9.17 -2.23
N PRO A 256 15.76 9.90 -2.22
CA PRO A 256 16.75 9.77 -1.14
C PRO A 256 16.18 10.19 0.23
N ILE A 257 15.28 11.18 0.25
CA ILE A 257 14.62 11.63 1.47
C ILE A 257 13.65 10.55 1.98
N MET A 258 12.91 9.92 1.07
CA MET A 258 12.04 8.78 1.38
C MET A 258 12.84 7.61 1.94
N LEU A 259 13.93 7.21 1.29
CA LEU A 259 14.78 6.12 1.76
C LEU A 259 15.34 6.41 3.16
N LEU A 260 15.82 7.62 3.40
CA LEU A 260 16.31 8.03 4.72
C LEU A 260 15.23 8.02 5.78
N SER A 261 14.02 8.51 5.47
CA SER A 261 12.88 8.49 6.40
C SER A 261 12.41 7.06 6.68
N LEU A 262 12.44 6.17 5.69
CA LEU A 262 12.12 4.76 5.86
C LEU A 262 13.16 4.05 6.77
N LEU A 263 14.45 4.28 6.54
CA LEU A 263 15.52 3.74 7.40
C LEU A 263 15.36 4.24 8.85
N LEU A 264 15.05 5.52 9.03
CA LEU A 264 14.78 6.09 10.35
C LEU A 264 13.55 5.45 10.99
N ALA A 265 12.49 5.22 10.23
CA ALA A 265 11.28 4.55 10.69
C ALA A 265 11.56 3.11 11.15
N ILE A 266 12.32 2.33 10.37
CA ILE A 266 12.75 0.97 10.72
C ILE A 266 13.61 0.99 11.99
N TRP A 267 14.51 1.96 12.14
CA TRP A 267 15.36 2.10 13.31
C TRP A 267 14.56 2.45 14.58
N LEU A 268 13.51 3.26 14.45
CA LEU A 268 12.64 3.66 15.56
C LEU A 268 11.56 2.60 15.88
N ALA A 269 11.22 1.72 14.95
CA ALA A 269 10.12 0.76 15.09
C ALA A 269 10.17 -0.06 16.40
N PRO A 270 11.33 -0.56 16.89
CA PRO A 270 11.39 -1.31 18.15
C PRO A 270 11.03 -0.49 19.40
N ALA A 271 11.12 0.86 19.32
CA ALA A 271 10.84 1.76 20.42
C ALA A 271 9.40 2.29 20.42
N LEU A 272 8.62 1.98 19.38
CA LEU A 272 7.27 2.52 19.18
C LEU A 272 6.22 1.43 19.45
N PRO A 273 5.22 1.68 20.33
CA PRO A 273 4.14 0.73 20.57
C PRO A 273 3.20 0.66 19.36
N GLY A 274 2.88 -0.54 18.91
CA GLY A 274 1.80 -0.86 17.98
C GLY A 274 2.23 -0.94 16.52
N GLU A 275 2.19 -2.15 15.96
CA GLU A 275 2.16 -2.38 14.53
C GLU A 275 0.78 -2.01 13.99
N GLN A 276 0.66 -0.86 13.35
CA GLN A 276 -0.46 -0.61 12.44
C GLN A 276 0.05 -0.78 11.03
N THR A 277 -0.26 -1.92 10.44
CA THR A 277 -0.07 -2.15 9.01
C THR A 277 -1.10 -1.36 8.22
N HIS A 278 -0.75 -0.93 7.01
CA HIS A 278 -1.71 -0.27 6.12
C HIS A 278 -2.87 -1.24 5.82
N PRO A 279 -4.15 -0.82 5.86
CA PRO A 279 -5.30 -1.71 5.66
C PRO A 279 -5.23 -2.57 4.38
N ILE A 280 -4.58 -2.07 3.32
CA ILE A 280 -4.35 -2.82 2.08
C ILE A 280 -3.30 -3.94 2.27
N ALA A 281 -2.34 -3.79 3.19
CA ALA A 281 -1.32 -4.78 3.46
C ALA A 281 -1.82 -5.93 4.37
N GLU A 282 -2.94 -5.75 5.05
CA GLU A 282 -3.52 -6.78 5.93
C GLU A 282 -4.21 -7.91 5.16
N ARG A 283 -4.55 -7.69 3.89
CA ARG A 283 -5.16 -8.73 3.05
C ARG A 283 -4.18 -9.26 2.02
N PRO A 284 -3.98 -10.58 1.94
CA PRO A 284 -3.18 -11.16 0.87
C PRO A 284 -3.76 -10.78 -0.48
N LEU A 285 -2.94 -10.14 -1.34
CA LEU A 285 -3.37 -9.75 -2.70
C LEU A 285 -3.85 -10.93 -3.53
N SER A 286 -3.40 -12.14 -3.18
CA SER A 286 -3.77 -13.41 -3.80
C SER A 286 -5.22 -13.85 -3.54
N GLU A 287 -5.86 -13.30 -2.50
CA GLU A 287 -7.28 -13.55 -2.18
C GLU A 287 -8.21 -12.56 -2.88
N MET A 288 -7.64 -11.50 -3.46
CA MET A 288 -8.42 -10.48 -4.14
C MET A 288 -8.76 -10.88 -5.58
N SER A 289 -9.98 -10.60 -6.02
CA SER A 289 -10.32 -10.73 -7.43
C SER A 289 -9.48 -9.74 -8.26
N ALA A 290 -9.16 -10.10 -9.50
CA ALA A 290 -8.46 -9.21 -10.43
C ALA A 290 -9.17 -7.86 -10.61
N TRP A 291 -10.51 -7.86 -10.51
CA TRP A 291 -11.34 -6.67 -10.57
C TRP A 291 -11.17 -5.79 -9.33
N ALA A 292 -11.18 -6.36 -8.12
CA ALA A 292 -10.94 -5.62 -6.88
C ALA A 292 -9.52 -5.01 -6.87
N PHE A 293 -8.51 -5.78 -7.27
CA PHE A 293 -7.14 -5.28 -7.40
C PHE A 293 -7.03 -4.12 -8.40
N PHE A 294 -7.65 -4.25 -9.58
CA PHE A 294 -7.68 -3.17 -10.58
C PHE A 294 -8.28 -1.87 -9.99
N TRP A 295 -9.39 -1.98 -9.27
CA TRP A 295 -10.03 -0.80 -8.66
C TRP A 295 -9.18 -0.16 -7.57
N ILE A 296 -8.51 -0.95 -6.72
CA ILE A 296 -7.60 -0.44 -5.69
C ILE A 296 -6.43 0.30 -6.35
N VAL A 297 -5.83 -0.27 -7.39
CA VAL A 297 -4.74 0.37 -8.13
C VAL A 297 -5.23 1.67 -8.78
N LEU A 298 -6.38 1.66 -9.45
CA LEU A 298 -6.96 2.85 -10.08
C LEU A 298 -7.23 3.95 -9.04
N GLN A 299 -7.80 3.57 -7.90
CA GLN A 299 -8.08 4.51 -6.82
C GLN A 299 -6.79 5.06 -6.22
N ALA A 300 -5.85 4.22 -5.82
CA ALA A 300 -4.64 4.63 -5.14
C ALA A 300 -3.66 5.40 -6.04
N VAL A 301 -3.53 5.00 -7.32
CA VAL A 301 -2.51 5.54 -8.22
C VAL A 301 -3.03 6.69 -9.07
N VAL A 302 -4.34 6.77 -9.32
CA VAL A 302 -4.90 7.79 -10.22
C VAL A 302 -5.87 8.72 -9.49
N LEU A 303 -6.94 8.17 -8.91
CA LEU A 303 -8.03 9.01 -8.39
C LEU A 303 -7.62 9.76 -7.11
N ALA A 304 -7.04 9.06 -6.14
CA ALA A 304 -6.62 9.69 -4.88
C ALA A 304 -5.57 10.80 -5.13
N PRO A 305 -4.48 10.59 -5.89
CA PRO A 305 -3.54 11.67 -6.20
C PRO A 305 -4.19 12.91 -6.83
N ILE A 306 -5.15 12.73 -7.74
CA ILE A 306 -5.83 13.88 -8.36
C ILE A 306 -6.59 14.69 -7.30
N VAL A 307 -7.40 14.00 -6.51
CA VAL A 307 -8.26 14.65 -5.50
C VAL A 307 -7.43 15.30 -4.40
N GLU A 308 -6.47 14.57 -3.88
CA GLU A 308 -5.65 15.02 -2.76
C GLU A 308 -4.76 16.20 -3.17
N GLU A 309 -4.17 16.19 -4.37
CA GLU A 309 -3.38 17.33 -4.82
C GLU A 309 -4.24 18.58 -5.05
N VAL A 310 -5.47 18.42 -5.53
CA VAL A 310 -6.41 19.56 -5.63
C VAL A 310 -6.69 20.13 -4.24
N LEU A 311 -7.00 19.28 -3.25
CA LEU A 311 -7.36 19.73 -1.91
C LEU A 311 -6.17 20.29 -1.12
N PHE A 312 -5.03 19.61 -1.18
CA PHE A 312 -3.86 19.99 -0.38
C PHE A 312 -3.02 21.07 -1.05
N ARG A 313 -2.73 20.97 -2.36
CA ARG A 313 -1.87 21.95 -3.06
C ARG A 313 -2.69 23.03 -3.73
N GLY A 314 -3.80 22.65 -4.35
CA GLY A 314 -4.72 23.60 -4.98
C GLY A 314 -5.45 24.49 -3.99
N VAL A 315 -5.77 24.00 -2.79
CA VAL A 315 -6.54 24.75 -1.79
C VAL A 315 -5.69 25.03 -0.54
N LEU A 316 -5.46 24.04 0.30
CA LEU A 316 -4.91 24.24 1.65
C LEU A 316 -3.55 24.97 1.63
N PHE A 317 -2.60 24.50 0.87
CA PHE A 317 -1.27 25.11 0.76
C PHE A 317 -1.35 26.53 0.23
N GLN A 318 -2.17 26.79 -0.81
CA GLN A 318 -2.33 28.12 -1.37
C GLN A 318 -2.93 29.11 -0.36
N VAL A 319 -3.98 28.69 0.36
CA VAL A 319 -4.61 29.54 1.37
C VAL A 319 -3.64 29.86 2.51
N LEU A 320 -2.90 28.85 3.01
CA LEU A 320 -1.88 29.04 4.04
C LEU A 320 -0.78 29.99 3.57
N TRP A 321 -0.30 29.83 2.33
CA TRP A 321 0.75 30.70 1.79
C TRP A 321 0.28 32.12 1.59
N GLN A 322 -0.92 32.32 1.07
CA GLN A 322 -1.50 33.67 0.92
C GLN A 322 -1.66 34.37 2.27
N ARG A 323 -2.10 33.67 3.31
CA ARG A 323 -2.30 34.24 4.65
C ARG A 323 -1.00 34.52 5.40
N THR A 324 -0.06 33.59 5.35
CA THR A 324 1.17 33.70 6.14
C THR A 324 2.29 34.46 5.44
N GLY A 325 2.27 34.48 4.10
CA GLY A 325 3.37 34.96 3.28
C GLY A 325 4.65 34.10 3.37
N ARG A 326 4.59 32.96 4.11
CA ARG A 326 5.73 32.08 4.43
C ARG A 326 5.59 30.73 3.75
N VAL A 327 6.24 30.56 2.59
CA VAL A 327 6.10 29.35 1.77
C VAL A 327 6.49 28.08 2.53
N TRP A 328 7.63 28.09 3.24
CA TRP A 328 8.12 26.92 3.98
C TRP A 328 7.19 26.51 5.12
N LEU A 329 6.67 27.49 5.89
CA LEU A 329 5.71 27.22 6.94
C LEU A 329 4.43 26.60 6.36
N SER A 330 3.93 27.15 5.27
CA SER A 330 2.74 26.67 4.59
C SER A 330 2.93 25.27 4.00
N ALA A 331 4.12 25.00 3.43
CA ALA A 331 4.48 23.69 2.91
C ALA A 331 4.56 22.64 4.05
N PHE A 332 5.17 23.01 5.17
CA PHE A 332 5.26 22.12 6.31
C PHE A 332 3.89 21.83 6.92
N VAL A 333 3.07 22.85 7.18
CA VAL A 333 1.73 22.66 7.76
C VAL A 333 0.85 21.82 6.83
N SER A 334 0.83 22.12 5.53
CA SER A 334 0.06 21.34 4.56
C SER A 334 0.58 19.91 4.43
N GLY A 335 1.91 19.72 4.43
CA GLY A 335 2.54 18.40 4.38
C GLY A 335 2.31 17.58 5.65
N PHE A 336 2.37 18.20 6.82
CA PHE A 336 2.10 17.54 8.09
C PHE A 336 0.65 17.07 8.20
N LEU A 337 -0.30 17.93 7.87
CA LEU A 337 -1.71 17.55 7.83
C LEU A 337 -1.96 16.43 6.81
N PHE A 338 -1.28 16.46 5.67
CA PHE A 338 -1.32 15.39 4.68
C PHE A 338 -0.80 14.06 5.25
N GLY A 339 0.29 14.09 6.03
CA GLY A 339 0.83 12.88 6.69
C GLY A 339 -0.09 12.32 7.76
N VAL A 340 -0.67 13.18 8.60
CA VAL A 340 -1.50 12.76 9.75
C VAL A 340 -2.82 12.10 9.32
N ILE A 341 -3.39 12.50 8.18
CA ILE A 341 -4.64 11.88 7.71
C ILE A 341 -4.45 10.48 7.10
N HIS A 342 -3.19 10.07 6.86
CA HIS A 342 -2.92 8.74 6.33
C HIS A 342 -2.82 7.74 7.49
N PRO A 343 -3.59 6.63 7.47
CA PRO A 343 -3.58 5.63 8.54
C PRO A 343 -2.29 4.80 8.44
N GLN A 344 -1.21 5.30 9.02
CA GLN A 344 0.09 4.64 9.01
C GLN A 344 0.72 4.73 10.41
N PHE A 345 1.68 3.83 10.69
CA PHE A 345 2.50 3.96 11.89
C PHE A 345 3.36 5.26 11.85
N LEU A 346 3.90 5.68 12.97
CA LEU A 346 4.58 6.98 13.12
C LEU A 346 5.67 7.24 12.07
N GLY A 347 6.43 6.20 11.67
CA GLY A 347 7.42 6.31 10.60
C GLY A 347 6.81 6.58 9.22
N GLY A 348 5.63 6.03 8.94
CA GLY A 348 4.87 6.32 7.72
C GLY A 348 4.36 7.76 7.68
N ILE A 349 3.88 8.29 8.81
CA ILE A 349 3.46 9.68 8.94
C ILE A 349 4.62 10.63 8.57
N LEU A 350 5.83 10.35 9.06
CA LEU A 350 7.01 11.15 8.70
C LEU A 350 7.29 11.13 7.19
N THR A 351 7.29 9.95 6.58
CA THR A 351 7.56 9.78 5.14
C THR A 351 6.52 10.50 4.28
N VAL A 352 5.23 10.37 4.62
CA VAL A 352 4.13 11.03 3.90
C VAL A 352 4.12 12.54 4.14
N THR A 353 4.49 13.00 5.35
CA THR A 353 4.70 14.43 5.63
C THR A 353 5.77 15.03 4.73
N LEU A 354 6.92 14.35 4.61
CA LEU A 354 8.03 14.81 3.76
C LEU A 354 7.64 14.82 2.27
N LEU A 355 6.92 13.79 1.81
CA LEU A 355 6.29 13.82 0.48
C LEU A 355 5.41 15.05 0.33
N GLY A 356 4.54 15.30 1.30
CA GLY A 356 3.65 16.45 1.34
C GLY A 356 4.36 17.79 1.22
N VAL A 357 5.46 17.97 1.92
CA VAL A 357 6.31 19.18 1.86
C VAL A 357 6.93 19.33 0.46
N ILE A 358 7.50 18.25 -0.10
CA ILE A 358 8.12 18.29 -1.43
C ILE A 358 7.07 18.63 -2.50
N LEU A 359 5.89 18.02 -2.46
CA LEU A 359 4.80 18.32 -3.39
C LEU A 359 4.37 19.79 -3.30
N ALA A 360 4.29 20.35 -2.09
CA ALA A 360 3.99 21.77 -1.88
C ALA A 360 5.08 22.68 -2.48
N MET A 361 6.35 22.30 -2.34
CA MET A 361 7.49 23.04 -2.93
C MET A 361 7.51 22.93 -4.46
N VAL A 362 7.24 21.75 -5.01
CA VAL A 362 7.10 21.56 -6.47
C VAL A 362 5.97 22.43 -7.01
N TYR A 363 4.82 22.46 -6.31
CA TYR A 363 3.73 23.35 -6.66
C TYR A 363 4.13 24.85 -6.57
N ALA A 364 4.86 25.24 -5.53
CA ALA A 364 5.34 26.61 -5.37
C ALA A 364 6.19 27.07 -6.55
N HIS A 365 7.02 26.18 -7.11
CA HIS A 365 7.88 26.48 -8.26
C HIS A 365 7.15 26.42 -9.61
N THR A 366 6.36 25.38 -9.81
CA THR A 366 5.73 25.11 -11.11
C THR A 366 4.42 25.85 -11.30
N ARG A 367 3.74 26.19 -10.19
CA ARG A 367 2.37 26.74 -10.19
C ARG A 367 1.39 25.83 -10.94
N SER A 368 1.63 24.53 -10.91
CA SER A 368 0.86 23.53 -11.63
C SER A 368 0.62 22.30 -10.76
N LEU A 369 -0.56 21.74 -10.80
CA LEU A 369 -0.92 20.50 -10.10
C LEU A 369 -0.35 19.24 -10.78
N LEU A 370 -0.18 19.29 -12.11
CA LEU A 370 0.22 18.10 -12.86
C LEU A 370 1.53 17.45 -12.37
N PRO A 371 2.63 18.19 -12.10
CA PRO A 371 3.83 17.58 -11.54
C PRO A 371 3.57 16.93 -10.17
N CYS A 372 2.77 17.56 -9.33
CA CYS A 372 2.43 17.03 -8.00
C CYS A 372 1.65 15.73 -8.11
N ILE A 373 0.61 15.70 -8.97
CA ILE A 373 -0.19 14.51 -9.26
C ILE A 373 0.70 13.37 -9.77
N VAL A 374 1.63 13.66 -10.70
CA VAL A 374 2.52 12.63 -11.26
C VAL A 374 3.50 12.11 -10.20
N ILE A 375 4.11 12.96 -9.39
CA ILE A 375 5.01 12.52 -8.29
C ILE A 375 4.24 11.63 -7.31
N HIS A 376 3.05 12.06 -6.91
CA HIS A 376 2.21 11.32 -5.99
C HIS A 376 1.79 9.96 -6.58
N ALA A 377 1.35 9.93 -7.84
CA ALA A 377 1.02 8.70 -8.56
C ALA A 377 2.22 7.74 -8.67
N LEU A 378 3.43 8.26 -8.94
CA LEU A 378 4.66 7.46 -8.97
C LEU A 378 4.98 6.87 -7.59
N ASN A 379 4.82 7.65 -6.52
CA ASN A 379 5.01 7.16 -5.15
C ASN A 379 4.04 6.00 -4.85
N ASN A 380 2.75 6.20 -5.07
CA ASN A 380 1.73 5.20 -4.79
C ASN A 380 1.86 3.98 -5.72
N GLY A 381 2.19 4.20 -7.00
CA GLY A 381 2.46 3.11 -7.94
C GLY A 381 3.66 2.26 -7.53
N THR A 382 4.74 2.89 -7.04
CA THR A 382 5.91 2.16 -6.51
C THR A 382 5.54 1.35 -5.28
N ALA A 383 4.76 1.91 -4.35
CA ALA A 383 4.27 1.19 -3.17
C ALA A 383 3.39 -0.01 -3.56
N MET A 384 2.47 0.16 -4.54
CA MET A 384 1.64 -0.93 -5.05
C MET A 384 2.44 -2.02 -5.76
N LEU A 385 3.49 -1.66 -6.51
CA LEU A 385 4.40 -2.64 -7.13
C LEU A 385 5.19 -3.43 -6.07
N MET A 386 5.67 -2.76 -5.02
CA MET A 386 6.34 -3.45 -3.91
C MET A 386 5.37 -4.38 -3.19
N LEU A 387 4.17 -3.93 -2.88
CA LEU A 387 3.13 -4.75 -2.25
C LEU A 387 2.79 -5.98 -3.11
N TRP A 388 2.61 -5.81 -4.43
CA TRP A 388 2.38 -6.92 -5.35
C TRP A 388 3.57 -7.89 -5.39
N GLY A 389 4.79 -7.39 -5.32
CA GLY A 389 5.99 -8.22 -5.36
C GLY A 389 6.22 -9.05 -4.09
N VAL A 390 5.83 -8.53 -2.92
CA VAL A 390 6.01 -9.18 -1.62
C VAL A 390 4.75 -9.96 -1.20
N GLY A 391 3.57 -9.47 -1.57
CA GLY A 391 2.28 -9.99 -1.14
C GLY A 391 1.80 -11.19 -1.96
N SER A 392 2.26 -12.41 -1.63
CA SER A 392 1.68 -13.66 -2.15
C SER A 392 1.68 -14.74 -1.09
#